data_5f5c7987f148a882aa82355e0e5fd63b
#
_entry.id   5f5c7987f148a882aa82355e0e5fd63b
#
_cell.length_a   1.000
_cell.length_b   1.000
_cell.length_c   1.000
_cell.angle_alpha   90.00
_cell.angle_beta   90.00
_cell.angle_gamma   90.00
#
_symmetry.space_group_name_H-M   'P 1'
#
loop_
_entity.id
_entity.type
_entity.pdbx_description
1 polymer ?
#
loop_
_entity_poly.entity_id
_entity_poly.type
_entity_poly.pdbx_seq_one_letter_code
_entity_poly.pdbx_strand_id
1 'polypeptide(L)'
;MSGARMGTKMDYDEAMQMFREGEYGLKPQNEIATSTLHLTDRERILKDFNSWFDTSTRIAGLGQEKPHEHRSTEAQKGITGYVGINIGDKDICFVDERGIAVAEVYRYAVMGTIYLDKILNVHLGEDVLDNPEVRSAHDLTQLSAGHNYTELEHHWDLAYGYYDFWKPLAQSEGLPALKDSHRHIFQCFVRGRTYMETSRYDEIKLQADTIRHELGRVVAARAMNLLVGANTFANLKENPKHAFRLLSQAYGLIYASQFARNAQGQPFITYQETRKLLQTLEREGGLWDKERLLGEEKDEGSLRHLAAQIGERFGVSPEEIKK
;
A
#
# COMPACT_ATOMS: atom_id res chain seq x y z
N MET A 1 -6.51 5.54 13.29
CA MET A 1 -6.43 6.77 12.46
C MET A 1 -7.77 7.38 12.06
N SER A 2 -8.90 6.78 12.44
CA SER A 2 -10.23 7.40 12.29
C SER A 2 -10.36 8.72 13.06
N GLY A 3 -9.63 8.90 14.17
CA GLY A 3 -9.65 10.13 14.98
C GLY A 3 -9.14 11.39 14.26
N ALA A 4 -8.19 11.25 13.34
CA ALA A 4 -7.69 12.38 12.55
C ALA A 4 -8.73 12.90 11.53
N ARG A 5 -9.70 12.05 11.14
CA ARG A 5 -10.83 12.43 10.29
C ARG A 5 -11.95 13.15 11.05
N MET A 6 -12.15 12.84 12.34
CA MET A 6 -13.32 13.29 13.10
C MET A 6 -13.02 14.34 14.18
N GLY A 7 -11.82 14.88 14.26
CA GLY A 7 -11.50 15.92 15.23
C GLY A 7 -11.52 15.43 16.69
N THR A 8 -11.47 14.14 16.96
CA THR A 8 -11.26 13.61 18.29
C THR A 8 -9.84 13.95 18.74
N LYS A 9 -9.72 14.46 19.96
CA LYS A 9 -8.45 14.72 20.63
C LYS A 9 -7.76 13.39 20.93
N MET A 10 -7.02 12.85 19.96
CA MET A 10 -6.00 11.86 20.27
C MET A 10 -4.73 12.61 20.65
N ASP A 11 -4.18 12.35 21.82
CA ASP A 11 -2.91 12.93 22.23
C ASP A 11 -1.81 12.37 21.32
N TYR A 12 -0.82 13.20 20.97
CA TYR A 12 0.35 12.77 20.19
C TYR A 12 1.05 11.59 20.84
N ASP A 13 1.31 11.68 22.14
CA ASP A 13 2.02 10.64 22.90
C ASP A 13 1.21 9.34 22.93
N GLU A 14 -0.11 9.41 23.11
CA GLU A 14 -1.01 8.25 23.03
C GLU A 14 -0.97 7.61 21.64
N ALA A 15 -1.06 8.40 20.57
CA ALA A 15 -0.98 7.89 19.20
C ALA A 15 0.38 7.26 18.88
N MET A 16 1.47 7.87 19.34
CA MET A 16 2.83 7.32 19.20
C MET A 16 3.02 6.05 20.02
N GLN A 17 2.47 6.01 21.22
CA GLN A 17 2.49 4.83 22.06
C GLN A 17 1.73 3.67 21.40
N MET A 18 0.52 3.93 20.88
CA MET A 18 -0.24 2.92 20.14
C MET A 18 0.49 2.41 18.90
N PHE A 19 1.23 3.27 18.20
CA PHE A 19 2.02 2.85 17.03
C PHE A 19 3.24 2.01 17.42
N ARG A 20 3.97 2.40 18.47
CA ARG A 20 5.22 1.74 18.91
C ARG A 20 4.97 0.52 19.80
N GLU A 21 4.07 0.65 20.73
CA GLU A 21 3.82 -0.36 21.78
C GLU A 21 2.56 -1.17 21.51
N GLY A 22 1.62 -0.59 20.76
CA GLY A 22 0.33 -1.21 20.42
C GLY A 22 -0.62 -1.33 21.59
N GLU A 23 -1.75 -1.97 21.35
CA GLU A 23 -2.69 -2.42 22.35
C GLU A 23 -2.77 -3.93 22.35
N TYR A 24 -3.05 -4.54 23.50
CA TYR A 24 -3.24 -5.99 23.65
C TYR A 24 -2.06 -6.85 23.13
N GLY A 25 -0.83 -6.34 23.21
CA GLY A 25 0.38 -7.06 22.80
C GLY A 25 0.70 -7.01 21.30
N LEU A 26 -0.14 -6.37 20.50
CA LEU A 26 0.14 -6.08 19.09
C LEU A 26 0.97 -4.81 18.99
N LYS A 27 2.18 -4.90 18.44
CA LYS A 27 3.07 -3.76 18.19
C LYS A 27 3.11 -3.47 16.68
N PRO A 28 2.30 -2.56 16.15
CA PRO A 28 2.19 -2.32 14.70
C PRO A 28 3.54 -2.05 14.03
N GLN A 29 4.45 -1.36 14.72
CA GLN A 29 5.80 -1.10 14.24
C GLN A 29 6.60 -2.39 14.00
N ASN A 30 6.40 -3.43 14.81
CA ASN A 30 7.09 -4.70 14.66
C ASN A 30 6.59 -5.51 13.45
N GLU A 31 5.38 -5.21 12.97
CA GLU A 31 4.75 -5.90 11.83
C GLU A 31 5.15 -5.31 10.47
N ILE A 32 5.86 -4.18 10.47
CA ILE A 32 6.27 -3.49 9.24
C ILE A 32 7.48 -4.19 8.62
N ALA A 33 7.37 -4.58 7.35
CA ALA A 33 8.45 -5.10 6.51
C ALA A 33 9.23 -6.23 7.20
N THR A 34 8.52 -7.27 7.63
CA THR A 34 9.10 -8.36 8.45
C THR A 34 9.68 -9.50 7.63
N SER A 35 9.44 -9.54 6.33
CA SER A 35 9.98 -10.58 5.45
C SER A 35 11.49 -10.49 5.25
N THR A 36 12.10 -11.61 4.91
CA THR A 36 13.52 -11.70 4.54
C THR A 36 13.87 -10.84 3.33
N LEU A 37 12.91 -10.57 2.45
CA LEU A 37 13.07 -9.70 1.27
C LEU A 37 13.50 -8.27 1.62
N HIS A 38 13.08 -7.75 2.77
CA HIS A 38 13.28 -6.35 3.17
C HIS A 38 14.21 -6.16 4.37
N LEU A 39 14.95 -7.19 4.80
CA LEU A 39 15.83 -7.12 5.96
C LEU A 39 16.82 -5.94 5.91
N THR A 40 17.39 -5.68 4.74
CA THR A 40 18.39 -4.60 4.56
C THR A 40 17.77 -3.20 4.54
N ASP A 41 16.51 -3.08 4.17
CA ASP A 41 15.82 -1.78 4.04
C ASP A 41 14.84 -1.51 5.17
N ARG A 42 14.61 -2.47 6.07
CA ARG A 42 13.61 -2.38 7.13
C ARG A 42 13.77 -1.14 8.01
N GLU A 43 14.99 -0.81 8.40
CA GLU A 43 15.25 0.39 9.21
C GLU A 43 14.88 1.68 8.47
N ARG A 44 15.16 1.76 7.16
CA ARG A 44 14.79 2.89 6.32
C ARG A 44 13.28 3.00 6.17
N ILE A 45 12.61 1.87 5.95
CA ILE A 45 11.15 1.78 5.88
C ILE A 45 10.52 2.24 7.19
N LEU A 46 11.00 1.78 8.33
CA LEU A 46 10.53 2.22 9.64
C LEU A 46 10.75 3.73 9.86
N LYS A 47 11.87 4.29 9.38
CA LYS A 47 12.13 5.72 9.45
C LYS A 47 11.12 6.52 8.60
N ASP A 48 10.77 6.05 7.40
CA ASP A 48 9.74 6.67 6.56
C ASP A 48 8.39 6.68 7.30
N PHE A 49 7.98 5.55 7.89
CA PHE A 49 6.74 5.44 8.65
C PHE A 49 6.69 6.36 9.87
N ASN A 50 7.78 6.41 10.65
CA ASN A 50 7.89 7.34 11.78
C ASN A 50 7.76 8.80 11.32
N SER A 51 8.43 9.17 10.21
CA SER A 51 8.37 10.51 9.63
C SER A 51 6.96 10.88 9.16
N TRP A 52 6.26 9.97 8.48
CA TRP A 52 4.89 10.21 8.04
C TRP A 52 3.92 10.30 9.22
N PHE A 53 4.09 9.45 10.23
CA PHE A 53 3.28 9.49 11.44
C PHE A 53 3.47 10.84 12.15
N ASP A 54 4.70 11.25 12.39
CA ASP A 54 5.05 12.53 13.02
C ASP A 54 4.50 13.72 12.22
N THR A 55 4.68 13.72 10.90
CA THR A 55 4.15 14.77 10.04
C THR A 55 2.62 14.80 10.06
N SER A 56 1.95 13.65 9.97
CA SER A 56 0.48 13.61 9.96
C SER A 56 -0.14 14.05 11.27
N THR A 57 0.49 13.71 12.40
CA THR A 57 0.04 14.15 13.74
C THR A 57 0.27 15.64 13.95
N ARG A 58 1.43 16.16 13.51
CA ARG A 58 1.74 17.60 13.54
C ARG A 58 0.74 18.40 12.71
N ILE A 59 0.44 17.97 11.48
CA ILE A 59 -0.52 18.63 10.58
C ILE A 59 -1.94 18.58 11.17
N ALA A 60 -2.34 17.45 11.76
CA ALA A 60 -3.63 17.30 12.43
C ALA A 60 -3.71 18.10 13.75
N GLY A 61 -2.61 18.70 14.20
CA GLY A 61 -2.54 19.48 15.44
C GLY A 61 -2.65 18.63 16.70
N LEU A 62 -2.26 17.35 16.64
CA LEU A 62 -2.19 16.48 17.80
C LEU A 62 -0.98 16.87 18.67
N GLY A 63 -1.19 16.96 19.98
CA GLY A 63 -0.11 17.27 20.95
C GLY A 63 0.37 18.72 20.99
N GLN A 64 -0.31 19.67 20.35
CA GLN A 64 0.04 21.09 20.41
C GLN A 64 -0.88 21.87 21.37
N GLU A 65 -0.31 22.80 22.15
CA GLU A 65 -1.06 23.72 23.03
C GLU A 65 -2.08 24.58 22.25
N LYS A 66 -1.82 24.81 20.95
CA LYS A 66 -2.73 25.51 20.03
C LYS A 66 -3.04 24.65 18.80
N PRO A 67 -3.93 23.67 18.92
CA PRO A 67 -4.22 22.75 17.82
C PRO A 67 -4.95 23.38 16.62
N HIS A 68 -5.25 24.68 16.65
CA HIS A 68 -6.19 25.31 15.73
C HIS A 68 -5.57 26.01 14.52
N GLU A 69 -4.27 26.36 14.54
CA GLU A 69 -3.68 27.13 13.44
C GLU A 69 -3.70 26.37 12.10
N HIS A 70 -3.33 25.10 12.10
CA HIS A 70 -3.34 24.29 10.86
C HIS A 70 -4.73 23.80 10.46
N ARG A 71 -5.65 23.63 11.43
CA ARG A 71 -7.04 23.23 11.17
C ARG A 71 -7.89 24.33 10.56
N SER A 72 -7.54 25.58 10.83
CA SER A 72 -8.25 26.77 10.30
C SER A 72 -7.56 27.39 9.08
N THR A 73 -6.37 26.89 8.71
CA THR A 73 -5.60 27.41 7.57
C THR A 73 -5.88 26.61 6.32
N GLU A 74 -6.39 27.26 5.30
CA GLU A 74 -6.52 26.64 3.97
C GLU A 74 -5.12 26.44 3.36
N ALA A 75 -4.85 25.23 2.89
CA ALA A 75 -3.57 24.90 2.31
C ALA A 75 -3.29 25.68 1.01
N GLN A 76 -2.06 26.14 0.88
CA GLN A 76 -1.54 26.81 -0.31
C GLN A 76 -0.14 26.25 -0.63
N LYS A 77 0.39 26.57 -1.82
CA LYS A 77 1.75 26.18 -2.17
C LYS A 77 2.74 26.70 -1.13
N GLY A 78 3.46 25.82 -0.48
CA GLY A 78 4.39 26.13 0.61
C GLY A 78 3.74 26.34 1.99
N ILE A 79 2.43 26.17 2.11
CA ILE A 79 1.69 26.33 3.37
C ILE A 79 0.87 25.09 3.65
N THR A 80 1.18 24.43 4.76
CA THR A 80 0.45 23.29 5.31
C THR A 80 -0.95 23.72 5.76
N GLY A 81 -1.96 22.89 5.49
CA GLY A 81 -3.31 23.19 5.93
C GLY A 81 -4.33 22.18 5.43
N TYR A 82 -5.59 22.57 5.43
CA TYR A 82 -6.66 21.74 4.91
C TYR A 82 -6.98 22.07 3.43
N VAL A 83 -7.45 21.07 2.71
CA VAL A 83 -8.10 21.20 1.41
C VAL A 83 -9.50 20.60 1.51
N GLY A 84 -10.50 21.28 0.89
CA GLY A 84 -11.90 20.90 0.96
C GLY A 84 -12.79 22.13 0.79
N ILE A 85 -14.10 21.94 0.66
CA ILE A 85 -15.02 23.03 0.39
C ILE A 85 -15.45 23.74 1.68
N ASN A 86 -15.62 22.99 2.79
CA ASN A 86 -16.02 23.54 4.09
C ASN A 86 -15.36 22.79 5.25
N ILE A 87 -15.03 23.51 6.33
CA ILE A 87 -14.60 22.93 7.60
C ILE A 87 -15.78 22.15 8.19
N GLY A 88 -15.67 20.82 8.24
CA GLY A 88 -16.73 19.92 8.69
C GLY A 88 -17.23 18.95 7.63
N ASP A 89 -16.88 19.15 6.36
CA ASP A 89 -17.17 18.19 5.29
C ASP A 89 -16.38 16.90 5.48
N LYS A 90 -17.02 15.77 5.13
CA LYS A 90 -16.39 14.45 5.12
C LYS A 90 -15.18 14.36 4.16
N ASP A 91 -15.04 15.33 3.27
CA ASP A 91 -14.03 15.41 2.23
C ASP A 91 -12.83 16.29 2.56
N ILE A 92 -12.78 16.87 3.75
CA ILE A 92 -11.61 17.62 4.20
C ILE A 92 -10.40 16.67 4.31
N CYS A 93 -9.30 17.11 3.71
CA CYS A 93 -8.01 16.43 3.75
C CYS A 93 -6.95 17.41 4.23
N PHE A 94 -6.15 17.02 5.20
CA PHE A 94 -4.98 17.80 5.64
C PHE A 94 -3.77 17.41 4.78
N VAL A 95 -3.09 18.43 4.28
CA VAL A 95 -1.91 18.25 3.40
C VAL A 95 -0.73 19.05 3.92
N ASP A 96 0.48 18.59 3.58
CA ASP A 96 1.72 19.32 3.81
C ASP A 96 1.87 20.49 2.84
N GLU A 97 3.00 21.19 2.91
CA GLU A 97 3.36 22.33 2.05
C GLU A 97 3.48 21.97 0.57
N ARG A 98 3.62 20.67 0.23
CA ARG A 98 3.67 20.13 -1.13
C ARG A 98 2.30 19.65 -1.64
N GLY A 99 1.26 19.72 -0.82
CA GLY A 99 -0.07 19.22 -1.16
C GLY A 99 -0.25 17.71 -0.89
N ILE A 100 0.70 17.08 -0.20
CA ILE A 100 0.65 15.64 0.09
C ILE A 100 -0.16 15.40 1.36
N ALA A 101 -1.22 14.60 1.24
CA ALA A 101 -2.03 14.12 2.36
C ALA A 101 -1.32 12.94 3.04
N VAL A 102 -0.43 13.23 3.97
CA VAL A 102 0.47 12.25 4.59
C VAL A 102 -0.28 11.11 5.28
N ALA A 103 -1.47 11.37 5.83
CA ALA A 103 -2.33 10.33 6.40
C ALA A 103 -2.83 9.32 5.35
N GLU A 104 -3.11 9.77 4.11
CA GLU A 104 -3.47 8.87 3.02
C GLU A 104 -2.24 8.09 2.52
N VAL A 105 -1.07 8.74 2.44
CA VAL A 105 0.21 8.04 2.15
C VAL A 105 0.43 6.91 3.14
N TYR A 106 0.40 7.22 4.43
CA TYR A 106 0.58 6.24 5.50
C TYR A 106 -0.40 5.07 5.38
N ARG A 107 -1.69 5.37 5.19
CA ARG A 107 -2.75 4.37 5.07
C ARG A 107 -2.49 3.36 3.95
N TYR A 108 -2.12 3.83 2.76
CA TYR A 108 -1.88 2.95 1.61
C TYR A 108 -0.51 2.28 1.67
N ALA A 109 0.50 2.92 2.26
CA ALA A 109 1.80 2.30 2.51
C ALA A 109 1.71 1.12 3.50
N VAL A 110 0.88 1.22 4.56
CA VAL A 110 0.59 0.11 5.48
C VAL A 110 0.05 -1.11 4.74
N MET A 111 -0.79 -0.91 3.72
CA MET A 111 -1.31 -2.03 2.91
C MET A 111 -0.18 -2.84 2.26
N GLY A 112 0.91 -2.17 1.84
CA GLY A 112 2.09 -2.85 1.31
C GLY A 112 2.95 -3.46 2.40
N THR A 113 3.38 -2.66 3.36
CA THR A 113 4.40 -3.02 4.35
C THR A 113 3.96 -4.05 5.37
N ILE A 114 2.67 -4.16 5.63
CA ILE A 114 2.11 -5.17 6.51
C ILE A 114 1.38 -6.23 5.69
N TYR A 115 0.28 -5.88 5.03
CA TYR A 115 -0.60 -6.90 4.47
C TYR A 115 -0.01 -7.58 3.23
N LEU A 116 0.54 -6.81 2.26
CA LEU A 116 1.12 -7.42 1.07
C LEU A 116 2.38 -8.22 1.38
N ASP A 117 3.25 -7.67 2.24
CA ASP A 117 4.46 -8.35 2.70
C ASP A 117 4.13 -9.66 3.41
N LYS A 118 3.16 -9.67 4.34
CA LYS A 118 2.69 -10.88 5.02
C LYS A 118 2.14 -11.91 4.03
N ILE A 119 1.29 -11.51 3.09
CA ILE A 119 0.74 -12.45 2.10
C ILE A 119 1.88 -13.07 1.28
N LEU A 120 2.67 -12.23 0.58
CA LEU A 120 3.53 -12.69 -0.51
C LEU A 120 4.88 -13.20 -0.04
N ASN A 121 5.44 -12.58 1.00
CA ASN A 121 6.83 -12.77 1.37
C ASN A 121 7.00 -13.54 2.68
N VAL A 122 6.00 -13.52 3.57
CA VAL A 122 6.03 -14.29 4.82
C VAL A 122 5.24 -15.60 4.66
N HIS A 123 3.92 -15.52 4.48
CA HIS A 123 3.06 -16.71 4.54
C HIS A 123 3.08 -17.55 3.25
N LEU A 124 3.17 -16.92 2.09
CA LEU A 124 3.40 -17.61 0.81
C LEU A 124 4.88 -17.59 0.40
N GLY A 125 5.79 -17.21 1.31
CA GLY A 125 7.22 -17.14 1.06
C GLY A 125 7.88 -18.52 0.91
N GLU A 126 9.08 -18.54 0.35
CA GLU A 126 9.88 -19.75 0.18
C GLU A 126 10.28 -20.35 1.54
N ASP A 127 10.49 -19.49 2.56
CA ASP A 127 10.79 -19.91 3.93
C ASP A 127 9.68 -20.79 4.55
N VAL A 128 8.47 -20.76 3.98
CA VAL A 128 7.34 -21.61 4.36
C VAL A 128 7.10 -22.70 3.30
N LEU A 129 6.87 -22.30 2.03
CA LEU A 129 6.42 -23.23 1.00
C LEU A 129 7.51 -24.21 0.54
N ASP A 130 8.78 -23.85 0.68
CA ASP A 130 9.93 -24.70 0.32
C ASP A 130 10.67 -25.26 1.53
N ASN A 131 10.21 -24.96 2.75
CA ASN A 131 10.84 -25.43 3.97
C ASN A 131 10.63 -26.96 4.14
N PRO A 132 11.70 -27.78 4.15
CA PRO A 132 11.57 -29.22 4.25
C PRO A 132 10.95 -29.68 5.59
N GLU A 133 11.17 -28.92 6.68
CA GLU A 133 10.62 -29.26 7.98
C GLU A 133 9.11 -29.03 8.02
N VAL A 134 8.64 -27.88 7.46
CA VAL A 134 7.22 -27.55 7.33
C VAL A 134 6.49 -28.59 6.45
N ARG A 135 7.10 -28.98 5.30
CA ARG A 135 6.56 -30.01 4.42
C ARG A 135 6.50 -31.38 5.09
N SER A 136 7.59 -31.79 5.74
CA SER A 136 7.63 -33.08 6.47
C SER A 136 6.61 -33.15 7.60
N ALA A 137 6.46 -32.07 8.37
CA ALA A 137 5.44 -31.98 9.41
C ALA A 137 4.03 -32.08 8.83
N HIS A 138 3.80 -31.46 7.68
CA HIS A 138 2.50 -31.53 6.98
C HIS A 138 2.22 -32.95 6.46
N ASP A 139 3.18 -33.63 5.83
CA ASP A 139 3.04 -35.01 5.33
C ASP A 139 2.73 -36.00 6.46
N LEU A 140 3.30 -35.75 7.64
CA LEU A 140 3.05 -36.54 8.84
C LEU A 140 1.76 -36.14 9.58
N THR A 141 1.00 -35.17 9.05
CA THR A 141 -0.20 -34.62 9.70
C THR A 141 0.09 -34.12 11.13
N GLN A 142 1.30 -33.55 11.33
CA GLN A 142 1.68 -32.97 12.61
C GLN A 142 0.92 -31.66 12.85
N LEU A 143 -0.06 -31.70 13.72
CA LEU A 143 -0.90 -30.55 14.04
C LEU A 143 -0.16 -29.56 14.93
N SER A 144 -0.43 -28.27 14.76
CA SER A 144 0.00 -27.22 15.66
C SER A 144 -0.61 -27.43 17.05
N ALA A 145 0.17 -27.16 18.11
CA ALA A 145 -0.25 -27.44 19.49
C ALA A 145 -1.60 -26.78 19.84
N GLY A 146 -2.59 -27.61 20.20
CA GLY A 146 -3.94 -27.16 20.54
C GLY A 146 -4.84 -26.78 19.35
N HIS A 147 -4.43 -27.07 18.11
CA HIS A 147 -5.16 -26.75 16.90
C HIS A 147 -5.43 -28.00 16.03
N ASN A 148 -6.28 -27.83 15.02
CA ASN A 148 -6.68 -28.89 14.07
C ASN A 148 -6.11 -28.65 12.65
N TYR A 149 -5.00 -27.92 12.53
CA TYR A 149 -4.31 -27.62 11.30
C TYR A 149 -2.79 -27.82 11.46
N THR A 150 -2.11 -28.06 10.34
CA THR A 150 -0.65 -28.07 10.26
C THR A 150 -0.12 -26.64 10.09
N GLU A 151 1.18 -26.42 10.31
CA GLU A 151 1.83 -25.13 10.13
C GLU A 151 1.66 -24.61 8.70
N LEU A 152 1.81 -25.47 7.68
CA LEU A 152 1.64 -25.11 6.27
C LEU A 152 0.22 -24.59 5.98
N GLU A 153 -0.80 -25.30 6.47
CA GLU A 153 -2.20 -24.90 6.33
C GLU A 153 -2.47 -23.56 7.00
N HIS A 154 -1.93 -23.36 8.19
CA HIS A 154 -2.09 -22.13 8.94
C HIS A 154 -1.51 -20.93 8.21
N HIS A 155 -0.31 -21.05 7.66
CA HIS A 155 0.31 -20.00 6.85
C HIS A 155 -0.54 -19.65 5.62
N TRP A 156 -1.07 -20.66 4.92
CA TRP A 156 -1.94 -20.44 3.77
C TRP A 156 -3.22 -19.68 4.15
N ASP A 157 -3.87 -20.10 5.23
CA ASP A 157 -5.10 -19.49 5.73
C ASP A 157 -4.86 -18.06 6.25
N LEU A 158 -3.71 -17.79 6.88
CA LEU A 158 -3.30 -16.43 7.26
C LEU A 158 -3.09 -15.53 6.03
N ALA A 159 -2.44 -16.05 4.97
CA ALA A 159 -2.29 -15.31 3.72
C ALA A 159 -3.66 -14.90 3.14
N TYR A 160 -4.63 -15.81 3.16
CA TYR A 160 -6.01 -15.51 2.74
C TYR A 160 -6.69 -14.48 3.64
N GLY A 161 -6.51 -14.56 4.97
CA GLY A 161 -7.03 -13.57 5.91
C GLY A 161 -6.47 -12.16 5.66
N TYR A 162 -5.16 -12.04 5.40
CA TYR A 162 -4.56 -10.75 5.03
C TYR A 162 -5.03 -10.25 3.66
N TYR A 163 -5.40 -11.14 2.74
CA TYR A 163 -5.95 -10.76 1.44
C TYR A 163 -7.26 -9.99 1.53
N ASP A 164 -8.06 -10.16 2.58
CA ASP A 164 -9.31 -9.41 2.78
C ASP A 164 -9.09 -7.88 2.76
N PHE A 165 -7.92 -7.40 3.14
CA PHE A 165 -7.55 -5.97 3.05
C PHE A 165 -7.30 -5.51 1.60
N TRP A 166 -6.88 -6.41 0.71
CA TRP A 166 -6.65 -6.14 -0.72
C TRP A 166 -7.85 -6.41 -1.60
N LYS A 167 -8.80 -7.23 -1.14
CA LYS A 167 -9.99 -7.62 -1.87
C LYS A 167 -10.78 -6.43 -2.46
N PRO A 168 -11.05 -5.32 -1.75
CA PRO A 168 -11.76 -4.19 -2.32
C PRO A 168 -11.01 -3.54 -3.50
N LEU A 169 -9.68 -3.58 -3.48
CA LEU A 169 -8.85 -3.07 -4.58
C LEU A 169 -8.83 -4.05 -5.77
N ALA A 170 -8.84 -5.34 -5.53
CA ALA A 170 -8.88 -6.37 -6.57
C ALA A 170 -10.26 -6.53 -7.22
N GLN A 171 -11.35 -6.17 -6.52
CA GLN A 171 -12.74 -6.24 -7.00
C GLN A 171 -13.16 -5.05 -7.86
N SER A 172 -12.25 -4.21 -8.30
CA SER A 172 -12.59 -2.99 -9.02
C SER A 172 -13.35 -3.26 -10.31
N GLU A 173 -14.64 -3.07 -10.24
CA GLU A 173 -15.45 -2.93 -11.43
C GLU A 173 -14.98 -1.71 -12.21
N GLY A 174 -14.53 -1.91 -13.42
CA GLY A 174 -14.25 -0.80 -14.30
C GLY A 174 -12.82 -0.54 -14.68
N LEU A 175 -11.83 -1.21 -14.11
CA LEU A 175 -10.48 -1.23 -14.64
C LEU A 175 -10.27 -2.50 -15.46
N PRO A 176 -10.06 -2.42 -16.79
CA PRO A 176 -9.80 -3.60 -17.62
C PRO A 176 -8.64 -4.43 -17.11
N ALA A 177 -7.58 -3.79 -16.59
CA ALA A 177 -6.42 -4.46 -15.99
C ALA A 177 -6.77 -5.39 -14.83
N LEU A 178 -7.88 -5.13 -14.11
CA LEU A 178 -8.29 -5.88 -12.92
C LEU A 178 -9.53 -6.75 -13.15
N LYS A 179 -9.93 -6.88 -14.42
CA LYS A 179 -11.05 -7.77 -14.77
C LYS A 179 -10.75 -9.17 -14.26
N ASP A 180 -11.64 -9.70 -13.43
CA ASP A 180 -11.53 -11.03 -12.85
C ASP A 180 -10.38 -11.27 -11.83
N SER A 181 -9.51 -10.29 -11.54
CA SER A 181 -8.37 -10.48 -10.63
C SER A 181 -8.77 -11.05 -9.26
N HIS A 182 -9.82 -10.49 -8.64
CA HIS A 182 -10.33 -11.05 -7.38
C HIS A 182 -10.75 -12.51 -7.49
N ARG A 183 -11.48 -12.86 -8.56
CA ARG A 183 -11.94 -14.25 -8.80
C ARG A 183 -10.76 -15.20 -8.99
N HIS A 184 -9.74 -14.79 -9.73
CA HIS A 184 -8.53 -15.59 -9.94
C HIS A 184 -7.77 -15.80 -8.63
N ILE A 185 -7.53 -14.74 -7.86
CA ILE A 185 -6.86 -14.83 -6.57
C ILE A 185 -7.62 -15.76 -5.63
N PHE A 186 -8.93 -15.58 -5.50
CA PHE A 186 -9.77 -16.44 -4.66
C PHE A 186 -9.69 -17.91 -5.07
N GLN A 187 -9.79 -18.19 -6.38
CA GLN A 187 -9.68 -19.56 -6.91
C GLN A 187 -8.30 -20.17 -6.61
N CYS A 188 -7.22 -19.40 -6.68
CA CYS A 188 -5.90 -19.88 -6.32
C CYS A 188 -5.80 -20.24 -4.83
N PHE A 189 -6.37 -19.44 -3.93
CA PHE A 189 -6.43 -19.79 -2.52
C PHE A 189 -7.20 -21.10 -2.27
N VAL A 190 -8.36 -21.27 -2.90
CA VAL A 190 -9.17 -22.50 -2.79
C VAL A 190 -8.40 -23.72 -3.33
N ARG A 191 -7.81 -23.61 -4.52
CA ARG A 191 -7.06 -24.72 -5.15
C ARG A 191 -5.82 -25.09 -4.33
N GLY A 192 -5.05 -24.10 -3.87
CA GLY A 192 -3.87 -24.34 -3.05
C GLY A 192 -4.22 -25.10 -1.77
N ARG A 193 -5.32 -24.72 -1.11
CA ARG A 193 -5.83 -25.44 0.07
C ARG A 193 -6.21 -26.89 -0.25
N THR A 194 -6.86 -27.12 -1.40
CA THR A 194 -7.18 -28.47 -1.86
C THR A 194 -5.92 -29.30 -2.18
N TYR A 195 -4.90 -28.70 -2.77
CA TYR A 195 -3.65 -29.40 -3.07
C TYR A 195 -2.84 -29.81 -1.83
N MET A 196 -3.04 -29.10 -0.71
CA MET A 196 -2.45 -29.49 0.58
C MET A 196 -2.96 -30.84 1.08
N GLU A 197 -4.24 -31.17 0.85
CA GLU A 197 -4.82 -32.46 1.26
C GLU A 197 -4.09 -33.68 0.66
N THR A 198 -3.33 -33.48 -0.42
CA THR A 198 -2.60 -34.54 -1.14
C THR A 198 -1.12 -34.20 -1.31
N SER A 199 -0.57 -33.27 -0.53
CA SER A 199 0.84 -32.86 -0.50
C SER A 199 1.41 -32.51 -1.89
N ARG A 200 0.60 -31.86 -2.76
CA ARG A 200 1.00 -31.49 -4.11
C ARG A 200 1.75 -30.15 -4.10
N TYR A 201 2.97 -30.13 -3.62
CA TYR A 201 3.75 -28.92 -3.35
C TYR A 201 4.02 -28.05 -4.57
N ASP A 202 4.27 -28.67 -5.74
CA ASP A 202 4.50 -27.91 -6.97
C ASP A 202 3.25 -27.13 -7.40
N GLU A 203 2.08 -27.75 -7.25
CA GLU A 203 0.80 -27.10 -7.54
C GLU A 203 0.45 -26.03 -6.51
N ILE A 204 0.78 -26.24 -5.23
CA ILE A 204 0.63 -25.21 -4.19
C ILE A 204 1.47 -23.99 -4.55
N LYS A 205 2.75 -24.20 -4.94
CA LYS A 205 3.64 -23.11 -5.37
C LYS A 205 3.12 -22.39 -6.60
N LEU A 206 2.59 -23.10 -7.59
CA LEU A 206 1.99 -22.49 -8.78
C LEU A 206 0.81 -21.58 -8.42
N GLN A 207 -0.03 -21.98 -7.44
CA GLN A 207 -1.10 -21.10 -6.96
C GLN A 207 -0.53 -19.87 -6.24
N ALA A 208 0.49 -20.04 -5.40
CA ALA A 208 1.15 -18.92 -4.71
C ALA A 208 1.79 -17.93 -5.70
N ASP A 209 2.45 -18.44 -6.76
CA ASP A 209 3.04 -17.60 -7.81
C ASP A 209 1.98 -16.82 -8.59
N THR A 210 0.84 -17.45 -8.86
CA THR A 210 -0.29 -16.79 -9.50
C THR A 210 -0.86 -15.69 -8.60
N ILE A 211 -1.01 -15.93 -7.29
CA ILE A 211 -1.43 -14.91 -6.32
C ILE A 211 -0.44 -13.74 -6.28
N ARG A 212 0.87 -14.01 -6.28
CA ARG A 212 1.92 -12.96 -6.32
C ARG A 212 1.80 -12.08 -7.55
N HIS A 213 1.68 -12.70 -8.72
CA HIS A 213 1.53 -11.99 -9.99
C HIS A 213 0.26 -11.12 -10.01
N GLU A 214 -0.89 -11.70 -9.66
CA GLU A 214 -2.17 -10.98 -9.66
C GLU A 214 -2.17 -9.80 -8.65
N LEU A 215 -1.66 -10.00 -7.44
CA LEU A 215 -1.57 -8.92 -6.45
C LEU A 215 -0.59 -7.83 -6.88
N GLY A 216 0.53 -8.18 -7.51
CA GLY A 216 1.44 -7.21 -8.12
C GLY A 216 0.73 -6.35 -9.17
N ARG A 217 -0.06 -6.96 -10.06
CA ARG A 217 -0.91 -6.24 -11.04
C ARG A 217 -1.94 -5.34 -10.36
N VAL A 218 -2.58 -5.80 -9.29
CA VAL A 218 -3.57 -5.00 -8.54
C VAL A 218 -2.92 -3.72 -7.99
N VAL A 219 -1.76 -3.84 -7.35
CA VAL A 219 -1.02 -2.68 -6.80
C VAL A 219 -0.69 -1.67 -7.90
N ALA A 220 -0.08 -2.14 -9.01
CA ALA A 220 0.34 -1.30 -10.12
C ALA A 220 -0.85 -0.64 -10.82
N ALA A 221 -1.87 -1.41 -11.20
CA ALA A 221 -3.04 -0.88 -11.90
C ALA A 221 -3.78 0.16 -11.07
N ARG A 222 -3.86 -0.05 -9.75
CA ARG A 222 -4.47 0.93 -8.84
C ARG A 222 -3.65 2.20 -8.71
N ALA A 223 -2.32 2.09 -8.55
CA ALA A 223 -1.44 3.24 -8.52
C ALA A 223 -1.55 4.04 -9.82
N MET A 224 -1.48 3.37 -10.98
CA MET A 224 -1.62 4.00 -12.29
C MET A 224 -2.98 4.67 -12.47
N ASN A 225 -4.08 4.04 -12.06
CA ASN A 225 -5.41 4.63 -12.14
C ASN A 225 -5.55 5.89 -11.28
N LEU A 226 -4.96 5.91 -10.09
CA LEU A 226 -4.94 7.10 -9.23
C LEU A 226 -4.03 8.21 -9.79
N LEU A 227 -3.01 7.87 -10.59
CA LEU A 227 -2.15 8.85 -11.25
C LEU A 227 -2.80 9.44 -12.49
N VAL A 228 -3.30 8.60 -13.42
CA VAL A 228 -3.69 9.01 -14.77
C VAL A 228 -5.15 8.74 -15.13
N GLY A 229 -5.94 8.24 -14.17
CA GLY A 229 -7.37 8.04 -14.38
C GLY A 229 -8.11 9.34 -14.74
N ALA A 230 -9.19 9.21 -15.49
CA ALA A 230 -9.96 10.36 -15.98
C ALA A 230 -10.39 11.31 -14.85
N ASN A 231 -10.79 10.78 -13.69
CA ASN A 231 -11.19 11.56 -12.53
C ASN A 231 -10.01 12.40 -11.97
N THR A 232 -8.82 11.82 -11.83
CA THR A 232 -7.64 12.54 -11.34
C THR A 232 -7.25 13.68 -12.29
N PHE A 233 -7.23 13.41 -13.60
CA PHE A 233 -6.91 14.43 -14.60
C PHE A 233 -7.96 15.54 -14.67
N ALA A 234 -9.25 15.23 -14.59
CA ALA A 234 -10.31 16.22 -14.56
C ALA A 234 -10.15 17.13 -13.32
N ASN A 235 -10.00 16.52 -12.15
CA ASN A 235 -9.80 17.25 -10.91
C ASN A 235 -8.54 18.14 -10.94
N LEU A 236 -7.42 17.61 -11.44
CA LEU A 236 -6.16 18.34 -11.50
C LEU A 236 -6.24 19.54 -12.47
N LYS A 237 -6.97 19.40 -13.59
CA LYS A 237 -7.19 20.51 -14.56
C LYS A 237 -8.05 21.62 -13.96
N GLU A 238 -9.10 21.26 -13.25
CA GLU A 238 -10.00 22.19 -12.61
C GLU A 238 -9.31 22.92 -11.45
N ASN A 239 -8.92 22.17 -10.42
CA ASN A 239 -8.24 22.68 -9.24
C ASN A 239 -7.31 21.60 -8.68
N PRO A 240 -5.96 21.83 -8.61
CA PRO A 240 -5.02 20.82 -8.09
C PRO A 240 -5.43 20.22 -6.74
N LYS A 241 -6.02 21.03 -5.85
CA LYS A 241 -6.47 20.59 -4.53
C LYS A 241 -7.43 19.40 -4.58
N HIS A 242 -8.26 19.30 -5.63
CA HIS A 242 -9.23 18.21 -5.78
C HIS A 242 -8.55 16.86 -6.07
N ALA A 243 -7.33 16.88 -6.62
CA ALA A 243 -6.56 15.67 -6.91
C ALA A 243 -5.62 15.23 -5.77
N PHE A 244 -5.35 16.08 -4.77
CA PHE A 244 -4.33 15.81 -3.76
C PHE A 244 -4.53 14.51 -2.99
N ARG A 245 -5.78 14.21 -2.60
CA ARG A 245 -6.10 12.95 -1.93
C ARG A 245 -5.79 11.74 -2.82
N LEU A 246 -6.23 11.78 -4.09
CA LEU A 246 -6.03 10.67 -5.04
C LEU A 246 -4.53 10.46 -5.33
N LEU A 247 -3.79 11.53 -5.54
CA LEU A 247 -2.34 11.46 -5.78
C LEU A 247 -1.56 11.01 -4.55
N SER A 248 -2.03 11.35 -3.34
CA SER A 248 -1.43 10.86 -2.09
C SER A 248 -1.72 9.38 -1.85
N GLN A 249 -2.89 8.89 -2.26
CA GLN A 249 -3.19 7.46 -2.28
C GLN A 249 -2.31 6.73 -3.30
N ALA A 250 -2.10 7.31 -4.49
CA ALA A 250 -1.16 6.78 -5.47
C ALA A 250 0.27 6.70 -4.90
N TYR A 251 0.72 7.74 -4.21
CA TYR A 251 2.00 7.74 -3.50
C TYR A 251 2.14 6.53 -2.57
N GLY A 252 1.15 6.30 -1.70
CA GLY A 252 1.14 5.16 -0.77
C GLY A 252 1.15 3.81 -1.48
N LEU A 253 0.43 3.66 -2.61
CA LEU A 253 0.44 2.42 -3.43
C LEU A 253 1.77 2.23 -4.18
N ILE A 254 2.39 3.29 -4.68
CA ILE A 254 3.74 3.23 -5.26
C ILE A 254 4.74 2.76 -4.19
N TYR A 255 4.62 3.28 -2.97
CA TYR A 255 5.44 2.80 -1.86
C TYR A 255 5.16 1.32 -1.54
N ALA A 256 3.90 0.89 -1.58
CA ALA A 256 3.50 -0.49 -1.35
C ALA A 256 4.05 -1.46 -2.42
N SER A 257 4.30 -0.98 -3.65
CA SER A 257 4.69 -1.84 -4.78
C SER A 257 6.05 -2.53 -4.61
N GLN A 258 6.94 -2.00 -3.77
CA GLN A 258 8.23 -2.64 -3.44
C GLN A 258 8.07 -3.99 -2.72
N PHE A 259 6.91 -4.27 -2.14
CA PHE A 259 6.62 -5.54 -1.46
C PHE A 259 6.08 -6.61 -2.40
N ALA A 260 5.78 -6.27 -3.65
CA ALA A 260 5.43 -7.24 -4.69
C ALA A 260 6.68 -7.86 -5.30
N ARG A 261 6.61 -9.17 -5.61
CA ARG A 261 7.72 -9.98 -6.16
C ARG A 261 7.43 -10.39 -7.60
N ASN A 262 8.50 -10.46 -8.39
CA ASN A 262 8.48 -11.07 -9.72
C ASN A 262 8.64 -12.61 -9.65
N ALA A 263 8.61 -13.26 -10.80
CA ALA A 263 8.76 -14.72 -10.89
C ALA A 263 10.14 -15.24 -10.41
N GLN A 264 11.14 -14.37 -10.30
CA GLN A 264 12.48 -14.70 -9.81
C GLN A 264 12.61 -14.47 -8.29
N GLY A 265 11.52 -14.17 -7.61
CA GLY A 265 11.51 -13.91 -6.16
C GLY A 265 12.09 -12.56 -5.74
N GLN A 266 12.44 -11.68 -6.71
CA GLN A 266 12.95 -10.35 -6.43
C GLN A 266 11.80 -9.31 -6.42
N PRO A 267 11.94 -8.19 -5.71
CA PRO A 267 10.95 -7.13 -5.81
C PRO A 267 10.87 -6.60 -7.24
N PHE A 268 9.68 -6.28 -7.73
CA PHE A 268 9.50 -5.60 -9.02
C PHE A 268 10.19 -4.24 -9.05
N ILE A 269 10.18 -3.56 -7.90
CA ILE A 269 10.77 -2.25 -7.68
C ILE A 269 11.46 -2.28 -6.32
N THR A 270 12.74 -1.94 -6.26
CA THR A 270 13.51 -1.85 -5.01
C THR A 270 13.08 -0.64 -4.18
N TYR A 271 13.47 -0.60 -2.90
CA TYR A 271 13.26 0.58 -2.05
C TYR A 271 13.85 1.86 -2.68
N GLN A 272 15.06 1.79 -3.23
CA GLN A 272 15.70 2.96 -3.84
C GLN A 272 14.96 3.43 -5.10
N GLU A 273 14.53 2.52 -5.96
CA GLU A 273 13.73 2.84 -7.15
C GLU A 273 12.37 3.43 -6.73
N THR A 274 11.73 2.87 -5.71
CA THR A 274 10.48 3.40 -5.14
C THR A 274 10.68 4.85 -4.68
N ARG A 275 11.74 5.15 -3.95
CA ARG A 275 12.03 6.53 -3.51
C ARG A 275 12.27 7.46 -4.70
N LYS A 276 12.95 6.98 -5.75
CA LYS A 276 13.15 7.76 -6.98
C LYS A 276 11.84 8.07 -7.71
N LEU A 277 10.95 7.09 -7.83
CA LEU A 277 9.62 7.29 -8.43
C LEU A 277 8.80 8.32 -7.63
N LEU A 278 8.82 8.24 -6.30
CA LEU A 278 8.08 9.14 -5.43
C LEU A 278 8.59 10.58 -5.48
N GLN A 279 9.88 10.80 -5.76
CA GLN A 279 10.43 12.14 -5.99
C GLN A 279 9.71 12.88 -7.11
N THR A 280 9.12 12.18 -8.09
CA THR A 280 8.28 12.78 -9.12
C THR A 280 7.10 13.55 -8.54
N LEU A 281 6.50 13.06 -7.46
CA LEU A 281 5.38 13.72 -6.78
C LEU A 281 5.84 14.79 -5.78
N GLU A 282 7.08 14.70 -5.29
CA GLU A 282 7.62 15.57 -4.23
C GLU A 282 8.34 16.81 -4.73
N ARG A 283 8.94 16.77 -5.96
CA ARG A 283 9.80 17.84 -6.47
C ARG A 283 9.05 19.11 -6.88
N GLU A 284 9.75 20.24 -6.94
CA GLU A 284 9.31 21.49 -7.57
C GLU A 284 7.95 22.05 -7.11
N GLY A 285 7.64 21.94 -5.83
CA GLY A 285 6.37 22.40 -5.29
C GLY A 285 5.31 21.28 -5.19
N GLY A 286 5.71 20.06 -5.45
CA GLY A 286 4.90 18.88 -5.19
C GLY A 286 3.65 18.80 -6.08
N LEU A 287 2.52 18.54 -5.46
CA LEU A 287 1.25 18.37 -6.16
C LEU A 287 0.60 19.70 -6.61
N TRP A 288 1.14 20.85 -6.17
CA TRP A 288 0.70 22.17 -6.60
C TRP A 288 1.12 22.50 -8.06
N ASP A 289 2.13 21.82 -8.58
CA ASP A 289 2.67 22.05 -9.92
C ASP A 289 1.87 21.27 -10.97
N LYS A 290 0.63 21.74 -11.22
CA LYS A 290 -0.28 21.05 -12.13
C LYS A 290 0.22 20.98 -13.57
N GLU A 291 0.98 21.97 -14.03
CA GLU A 291 1.49 22.01 -15.41
C GLU A 291 2.49 20.88 -15.65
N ARG A 292 3.44 20.71 -14.73
CA ARG A 292 4.36 19.59 -14.74
C ARG A 292 3.63 18.25 -14.66
N LEU A 293 2.69 18.11 -13.70
CA LEU A 293 1.96 16.86 -13.46
C LEU A 293 1.09 16.46 -14.68
N LEU A 294 0.53 17.43 -15.41
CA LEU A 294 -0.29 17.20 -16.60
C LEU A 294 0.52 17.02 -17.90
N GLY A 295 1.85 17.09 -17.83
CA GLY A 295 2.75 16.91 -18.97
C GLY A 295 2.54 15.59 -19.73
N GLU A 296 3.16 15.48 -20.90
CA GLU A 296 3.11 14.28 -21.72
C GLU A 296 3.97 13.15 -21.13
N GLU A 297 3.81 11.94 -21.66
CA GLU A 297 4.56 10.76 -21.18
C GLU A 297 6.09 10.91 -21.33
N LYS A 298 6.54 11.63 -22.34
CA LYS A 298 7.96 11.93 -22.55
C LYS A 298 8.54 12.92 -21.54
N ASP A 299 7.70 13.67 -20.83
CA ASP A 299 8.12 14.72 -19.90
C ASP A 299 8.42 14.09 -18.54
N GLU A 300 9.71 14.05 -18.17
CA GLU A 300 10.12 13.61 -16.85
C GLU A 300 9.44 14.43 -15.75
N GLY A 301 8.71 13.76 -14.86
CA GLY A 301 7.97 14.41 -13.79
C GLY A 301 6.48 14.55 -14.06
N SER A 302 5.99 14.18 -15.23
CA SER A 302 4.57 14.05 -15.48
C SER A 302 3.98 12.79 -14.84
N LEU A 303 2.67 12.82 -14.57
CA LEU A 303 1.96 11.64 -14.05
C LEU A 303 1.91 10.50 -15.08
N ARG A 304 1.89 10.85 -16.39
CA ARG A 304 1.94 9.87 -17.48
C ARG A 304 3.28 9.15 -17.54
N HIS A 305 4.38 9.88 -17.40
CA HIS A 305 5.72 9.30 -17.33
C HIS A 305 5.85 8.35 -16.13
N LEU A 306 5.41 8.79 -14.96
CA LEU A 306 5.43 7.96 -13.75
C LEU A 306 4.58 6.70 -13.89
N ALA A 307 3.37 6.82 -14.44
CA ALA A 307 2.49 5.67 -14.68
C ALA A 307 3.08 4.68 -15.70
N ALA A 308 3.71 5.17 -16.77
CA ALA A 308 4.39 4.34 -17.77
C ALA A 308 5.54 3.53 -17.14
N GLN A 309 6.37 4.15 -16.30
CA GLN A 309 7.44 3.47 -15.58
C GLN A 309 6.92 2.34 -14.67
N ILE A 310 5.81 2.58 -13.97
CA ILE A 310 5.16 1.55 -13.15
C ILE A 310 4.61 0.45 -14.04
N GLY A 311 3.89 0.80 -15.10
CA GLY A 311 3.28 -0.15 -16.03
C GLY A 311 4.30 -1.08 -16.68
N GLU A 312 5.44 -0.55 -17.11
CA GLU A 312 6.55 -1.32 -17.68
C GLU A 312 7.06 -2.40 -16.70
N ARG A 313 7.24 -2.05 -15.41
CA ARG A 313 7.75 -2.97 -14.38
C ARG A 313 6.77 -4.11 -14.06
N PHE A 314 5.48 -3.84 -14.08
CA PHE A 314 4.45 -4.80 -13.69
C PHE A 314 3.68 -5.43 -14.87
N GLY A 315 4.03 -5.09 -16.10
CA GLY A 315 3.33 -5.59 -17.29
C GLY A 315 1.88 -5.12 -17.39
N VAL A 316 1.60 -3.88 -16.97
CA VAL A 316 0.28 -3.25 -17.07
C VAL A 316 0.35 -2.11 -18.07
N SER A 317 -0.45 -2.16 -19.13
CA SER A 317 -0.44 -1.10 -20.13
C SER A 317 -1.30 0.11 -19.73
N PRO A 318 -0.95 1.34 -20.14
CA PRO A 318 -1.78 2.52 -19.90
C PRO A 318 -3.19 2.41 -20.48
N GLU A 319 -3.39 1.62 -21.54
CA GLU A 319 -4.70 1.39 -22.17
C GLU A 319 -5.62 0.58 -21.25
N GLU A 320 -5.08 -0.35 -20.48
CA GLU A 320 -5.82 -1.16 -19.51
C GLU A 320 -6.31 -0.35 -18.30
N ILE A 321 -5.82 0.89 -18.13
CA ILE A 321 -6.21 1.80 -17.05
C ILE A 321 -7.23 2.83 -17.51
N LYS A 322 -7.30 3.08 -18.81
CA LYS A 322 -8.25 4.07 -19.37
C LYS A 322 -9.66 3.52 -19.38
N LYS A 323 -10.55 4.27 -18.78
CA LYS A 323 -12.00 4.22 -18.98
C LYS A 323 -12.50 5.53 -19.47
#